data_a5adb5f261be5b79f52e7691050984d5
#
_entry.id   a5adb5f261be5b79f52e7691050984d5
#
_cell.length_a   1.000
_cell.length_b   1.000
_cell.length_c   1.000
_cell.angle_alpha   90.00
_cell.angle_beta   90.00
_cell.angle_gamma   90.00
#
_symmetry.space_group_name_H-M   'P 1'
#
loop_
_entity.id
_entity.type
_entity.pdbx_description
1 polymer ?
#
loop_
_entity_poly.entity_id
_entity_poly.type
_entity_poly.pdbx_seq_one_letter_code
_entity_poly.pdbx_strand_id
1 'polypeptide(L)'
;MIFLENYKYSIMNINEKDGWIFIDCNNGEQYEDYVPFANFVKTINKNFSGKIIEVGEMQYKIEGLEPDMIFQWDDLFGIVVIYNGNKEEVLNFLKKTVIL
;
A
#
# COMPACT_ATOMS: atom_id res chain seq x y z
N MET A 1 9.46 -16.89 -20.84
CA MET A 1 8.96 -15.53 -20.96
C MET A 1 8.47 -15.00 -19.63
N ILE A 2 8.82 -13.79 -19.34
CA ILE A 2 8.42 -13.16 -18.09
C ILE A 2 7.22 -12.26 -18.35
N PHE A 3 6.18 -12.48 -17.59
CA PHE A 3 5.03 -11.61 -17.64
C PHE A 3 5.16 -10.59 -16.54
N LEU A 4 5.27 -9.34 -16.93
CA LEU A 4 5.25 -8.25 -15.98
C LEU A 4 3.81 -7.82 -15.88
N GLU A 5 3.22 -8.10 -14.75
CA GLU A 5 1.89 -7.61 -14.50
C GLU A 5 1.97 -6.14 -14.20
N ASN A 6 1.25 -5.37 -14.99
CA ASN A 6 1.18 -3.93 -14.76
C ASN A 6 0.03 -3.64 -13.82
N TYR A 7 0.29 -3.79 -12.55
CA TYR A 7 -0.68 -3.41 -11.54
C TYR A 7 -0.82 -1.90 -11.52
N LYS A 8 -2.06 -1.45 -11.54
CA LYS A 8 -2.37 -0.04 -11.41
C LYS A 8 -3.21 0.13 -10.16
N TYR A 9 -2.77 1.02 -9.30
CA TYR A 9 -3.40 1.23 -8.02
C TYR A 9 -4.07 2.60 -7.98
N SER A 10 -5.22 2.66 -7.34
CA SER A 10 -5.95 3.90 -7.16
C SER A 10 -6.54 3.95 -5.76
N ILE A 11 -6.83 5.15 -5.29
CA ILE A 11 -7.47 5.31 -4.00
C ILE A 11 -8.96 5.06 -4.18
N MET A 12 -9.48 4.04 -3.49
CA MET A 12 -10.89 3.69 -3.57
C MET A 12 -11.73 4.48 -2.56
N ASN A 13 -11.20 4.59 -1.34
CA ASN A 13 -11.93 5.24 -0.25
C ASN A 13 -10.96 5.63 0.85
N ILE A 14 -11.36 6.58 1.69
CA ILE A 14 -10.56 7.02 2.83
C ILE A 14 -11.47 7.09 4.05
N ASN A 15 -11.04 6.45 5.14
CA ASN A 15 -11.70 6.56 6.44
C ASN A 15 -10.80 7.41 7.32
N GLU A 16 -11.06 8.71 7.37
CA GLU A 16 -10.22 9.65 8.13
C GLU A 16 -10.25 9.40 9.62
N LYS A 17 -11.38 8.94 10.13
CA LYS A 17 -11.54 8.69 11.55
C LYS A 17 -10.57 7.64 12.05
N ASP A 18 -10.39 6.57 11.26
CA ASP A 18 -9.50 5.47 11.63
C ASP A 18 -8.11 5.59 11.01
N GLY A 19 -7.93 6.52 10.09
CA GLY A 19 -6.66 6.69 9.40
C GLY A 19 -6.39 5.57 8.39
N TRP A 20 -7.41 5.15 7.65
CA TRP A 20 -7.31 4.07 6.67
C TRP A 20 -7.53 4.59 5.27
N ILE A 21 -6.67 4.19 4.35
CA ILE A 21 -6.82 4.47 2.93
C ILE A 21 -6.98 3.13 2.22
N PHE A 22 -8.11 2.95 1.56
CA PHE A 22 -8.41 1.71 0.84
C PHE A 22 -7.93 1.85 -0.59
N ILE A 23 -7.16 0.87 -1.06
CA ILE A 23 -6.51 0.90 -2.37
C ILE A 23 -7.17 -0.14 -3.27
N ASP A 24 -7.51 0.29 -4.48
CA ASP A 24 -8.04 -0.59 -5.51
C ASP A 24 -6.92 -0.97 -6.48
N CYS A 25 -6.97 -2.20 -6.96
CA CYS A 25 -6.03 -2.70 -7.95
C CYS A 25 -6.80 -3.05 -9.23
N ASN A 26 -6.27 -2.66 -10.37
CA ASN A 26 -6.96 -2.72 -11.65
C ASN A 26 -7.44 -4.12 -12.08
N ASN A 27 -6.82 -5.17 -11.58
CA ASN A 27 -7.20 -6.54 -11.96
C ASN A 27 -8.09 -7.25 -10.94
N GLY A 28 -8.41 -6.60 -9.82
CA GLY A 28 -9.30 -7.15 -8.81
C GLY A 28 -8.75 -8.28 -7.97
N GLU A 29 -7.51 -8.69 -8.19
CA GLU A 29 -6.93 -9.82 -7.47
C GLU A 29 -6.56 -9.51 -6.02
N GLN A 30 -6.57 -8.25 -5.63
CA GLN A 30 -6.14 -7.85 -4.29
C GLN A 30 -6.96 -8.48 -3.16
N TYR A 31 -8.10 -9.08 -3.47
CA TYR A 31 -8.94 -9.74 -2.46
C TYR A 31 -8.67 -11.24 -2.37
N GLU A 32 -8.07 -11.83 -3.39
CA GLU A 32 -7.87 -13.27 -3.46
C GLU A 32 -6.41 -13.66 -3.30
N ASP A 33 -5.51 -12.77 -3.67
CA ASP A 33 -4.08 -13.04 -3.71
C ASP A 33 -3.32 -11.85 -3.14
N TYR A 34 -2.32 -12.14 -2.32
CA TYR A 34 -1.51 -11.07 -1.73
C TYR A 34 -0.44 -10.52 -2.70
N VAL A 35 -0.26 -11.10 -3.87
CA VAL A 35 0.77 -10.66 -4.82
C VAL A 35 0.59 -9.19 -5.22
N PRO A 36 -0.62 -8.71 -5.54
CA PRO A 36 -0.80 -7.28 -5.79
C PRO A 36 -0.39 -6.41 -4.61
N PHE A 37 -0.67 -6.87 -3.38
CA PHE A 37 -0.26 -6.18 -2.17
C PHE A 37 1.27 -6.13 -2.05
N ALA A 38 1.93 -7.27 -2.25
CA ALA A 38 3.39 -7.32 -2.19
C ALA A 38 4.01 -6.40 -3.23
N ASN A 39 3.44 -6.38 -4.44
CA ASN A 39 3.91 -5.49 -5.49
C ASN A 39 3.70 -4.02 -5.10
N PHE A 40 2.60 -3.71 -4.45
CA PHE A 40 2.30 -2.35 -3.98
C PHE A 40 3.40 -1.86 -3.04
N VAL A 41 3.72 -2.67 -2.04
CA VAL A 41 4.75 -2.31 -1.05
C VAL A 41 6.12 -2.20 -1.72
N LYS A 42 6.47 -3.14 -2.60
CA LYS A 42 7.75 -3.12 -3.29
C LYS A 42 7.88 -1.91 -4.21
N THR A 43 6.79 -1.51 -4.85
CA THR A 43 6.81 -0.33 -5.72
C THR A 43 7.09 0.93 -4.91
N ILE A 44 6.45 1.07 -3.75
CA ILE A 44 6.72 2.19 -2.86
C ILE A 44 8.19 2.19 -2.42
N ASN A 45 8.73 1.02 -2.12
CA ASN A 45 10.09 0.88 -1.61
C ASN A 45 11.17 0.96 -2.70
N LYS A 46 10.78 1.01 -3.95
CA LYS A 46 11.71 0.93 -5.08
C LYS A 46 12.81 1.97 -5.02
N ASN A 47 12.47 3.21 -4.69
CA ASN A 47 13.45 4.29 -4.64
C ASN A 47 13.98 4.57 -3.23
N PHE A 48 13.37 3.98 -2.23
CA PHE A 48 13.79 4.17 -0.85
C PHE A 48 14.77 3.09 -0.40
N SER A 49 14.52 1.85 -0.82
CA SER A 49 15.36 0.69 -0.50
C SER A 49 15.49 0.44 1.00
N GLY A 50 14.42 0.67 1.73
CA GLY A 50 14.38 0.39 3.15
C GLY A 50 14.06 -1.07 3.43
N LYS A 51 14.22 -1.48 4.68
CA LYS A 51 13.90 -2.83 5.11
C LYS A 51 12.39 -2.94 5.35
N ILE A 52 11.79 -3.95 4.74
CA ILE A 52 10.36 -4.24 4.97
C ILE A 52 10.28 -5.15 6.18
N ILE A 53 9.54 -4.72 7.20
CA ILE A 53 9.41 -5.48 8.44
C ILE A 53 7.94 -5.78 8.72
N GLU A 54 7.68 -6.95 9.28
CA GLU A 54 6.34 -7.35 9.70
C GLU A 54 6.05 -6.77 11.07
N VAL A 55 4.93 -6.08 11.22
CA VAL A 55 4.55 -5.44 12.49
C VAL A 55 3.26 -6.00 13.05
N GLY A 56 2.59 -6.86 12.32
CA GLY A 56 1.37 -7.54 12.73
C GLY A 56 1.01 -8.58 11.71
N GLU A 57 -0.08 -9.30 11.92
CA GLU A 57 -0.53 -10.30 10.95
C GLU A 57 -0.90 -9.60 9.64
N MET A 58 -0.19 -9.92 8.57
CA MET A 58 -0.34 -9.29 7.25
C MET A 58 -0.23 -7.77 7.29
N GLN A 59 0.56 -7.26 8.23
CA GLN A 59 0.85 -5.84 8.36
C GLN A 59 2.35 -5.61 8.29
N TYR A 60 2.76 -4.67 7.45
CA TYR A 60 4.17 -4.43 7.16
C TYR A 60 4.49 -2.95 7.15
N LYS A 61 5.72 -2.63 7.50
CA LYS A 61 6.24 -1.27 7.41
C LYS A 61 7.55 -1.27 6.62
N ILE A 62 7.89 -0.12 6.08
CA ILE A 62 9.21 0.10 5.51
C ILE A 62 9.97 0.94 6.54
N GLU A 63 11.02 0.36 7.10
CA GLU A 63 11.78 0.98 8.18
C GLU A 63 12.39 2.30 7.73
N GLY A 64 12.17 3.34 8.52
CA GLY A 64 12.72 4.66 8.24
C GLY A 64 11.95 5.49 7.22
N LEU A 65 10.88 4.94 6.63
CA LEU A 65 10.11 5.67 5.63
C LEU A 65 9.25 6.76 6.28
N GLU A 66 9.26 7.92 5.67
CA GLU A 66 8.39 9.03 6.04
C GLU A 66 7.50 9.38 4.83
N PRO A 67 6.21 9.64 5.04
CA PRO A 67 5.47 9.62 6.30
C PRO A 67 5.24 8.20 6.82
N ASP A 68 4.96 8.08 8.12
CA ASP A 68 4.79 6.79 8.78
C ASP A 68 3.49 6.12 8.32
N MET A 69 3.59 4.87 7.89
CA MET A 69 2.47 4.10 7.36
C MET A 69 2.64 2.63 7.68
N ILE A 70 1.50 1.96 7.84
CA ILE A 70 1.46 0.50 7.90
C ILE A 70 0.72 0.03 6.66
N PHE A 71 1.27 -0.95 5.97
CA PHE A 71 0.66 -1.56 4.79
C PHE A 71 0.02 -2.87 5.21
N GLN A 72 -1.27 -3.03 4.94
CA GLN A 72 -2.03 -4.20 5.36
C GLN A 72 -2.70 -4.87 4.17
N TRP A 73 -2.67 -6.20 4.16
CA TRP A 73 -3.48 -6.98 3.24
C TRP A 73 -4.62 -7.60 4.02
N ASP A 74 -5.83 -7.49 3.49
CA ASP A 74 -7.04 -7.97 4.16
C ASP A 74 -7.91 -8.66 3.10
N ASP A 75 -8.41 -9.85 3.42
CA ASP A 75 -9.21 -10.62 2.49
C ASP A 75 -10.59 -10.00 2.23
N LEU A 76 -11.04 -9.08 3.08
CA LEU A 76 -12.29 -8.35 2.88
C LEU A 76 -12.08 -7.01 2.19
N PHE A 77 -11.03 -6.30 2.58
CA PHE A 77 -10.79 -4.94 2.10
C PHE A 77 -9.64 -4.82 1.10
N GLY A 78 -8.90 -5.90 0.88
CA GLY A 78 -7.77 -5.88 -0.03
C GLY A 78 -6.59 -5.11 0.54
N ILE A 79 -6.10 -4.14 -0.20
CA ILE A 79 -4.92 -3.37 0.18
C ILE A 79 -5.36 -2.16 1.00
N VAL A 80 -4.80 -2.02 2.20
CA VAL A 80 -5.11 -0.92 3.10
C VAL A 80 -3.82 -0.25 3.55
N VAL A 81 -3.81 1.07 3.53
CA VAL A 81 -2.71 1.86 4.10
C VAL A 81 -3.25 2.50 5.37
N ILE A 82 -2.58 2.24 6.49
CA ILE A 82 -2.95 2.78 7.79
C ILE A 82 -1.95 3.87 8.13
N TYR A 83 -2.43 5.06 8.41
CA TYR A 83 -1.57 6.20 8.73
C TYR A 83 -1.98 6.83 10.06
N ASN A 84 -1.04 7.50 10.68
CA ASN A 84 -1.26 8.13 11.99
C ASN A 84 -0.84 9.59 12.01
N GLY A 85 -0.65 10.17 10.88
CA GLY A 85 -0.20 11.56 10.79
C GLY A 85 -1.10 12.37 9.90
N ASN A 86 -0.48 13.21 9.10
CA ASN A 86 -1.19 14.10 8.21
C ASN A 86 -1.66 13.36 6.96
N LYS A 87 -2.97 13.35 6.74
CA LYS A 87 -3.57 12.66 5.59
C LYS A 87 -3.00 13.16 4.25
N GLU A 88 -2.85 14.47 4.12
CA GLU A 88 -2.38 15.04 2.86
C GLU A 88 -0.95 14.65 2.53
N GLU A 89 -0.09 14.55 3.54
CA GLU A 89 1.27 14.07 3.33
C GLU A 89 1.27 12.64 2.80
N VAL A 90 0.45 11.78 3.39
CA VAL A 90 0.35 10.38 2.99
C VAL A 90 -0.21 10.27 1.57
N LEU A 91 -1.28 10.99 1.27
CA LEU A 91 -1.87 10.98 -0.07
C LEU A 91 -0.88 11.48 -1.11
N ASN A 92 -0.17 12.56 -0.84
CA ASN A 92 0.82 13.09 -1.76
C ASN A 92 1.95 12.09 -1.99
N PHE A 93 2.39 11.44 -0.92
CA PHE A 93 3.42 10.41 -1.02
C PHE A 93 2.96 9.25 -1.90
N LEU A 94 1.75 8.74 -1.68
CA LEU A 94 1.21 7.63 -2.46
C LEU A 94 1.05 8.00 -3.93
N LYS A 95 0.55 9.18 -4.21
CA LYS A 95 0.39 9.66 -5.59
C LYS A 95 1.73 9.82 -6.31
N LYS A 96 2.76 10.14 -5.57
CA LYS A 96 4.09 10.34 -6.11
C LYS A 96 4.82 9.01 -6.37
N THR A 97 4.50 7.96 -5.61
CA THR A 97 5.25 6.71 -5.62
C THR A 97 4.53 5.56 -6.31
N VAL A 98 3.23 5.39 -6.09
CA VAL A 98 2.54 4.17 -6.51
C VAL A 98 1.18 4.40 -7.16
N ILE A 99 0.47 5.44 -6.77
CA ILE A 99 -0.85 5.75 -7.32
C ILE A 99 -0.68 6.48 -8.65
N LEU A 100 -1.45 6.08 -9.63
CA LEU A 100 -1.43 6.73 -10.94
C LEU A 100 -2.46 7.84 -11.03
#